data_57aa0e3ca948fe05abef296567dcdf07
#
_entry.id   57aa0e3ca948fe05abef296567dcdf07
#
_cell.length_a   1.000
_cell.length_b   1.000
_cell.length_c   1.000
_cell.angle_alpha   90.00
_cell.angle_beta   90.00
_cell.angle_gamma   90.00
#
_symmetry.space_group_name_H-M   'P 1'
#
loop_
_entity.id
_entity.type
_entity.pdbx_description
1 polymer ?
#
loop_
_entity_poly.entity_id
_entity_poly.type
_entity_poly.pdbx_seq_one_letter_code
_entity_poly.pdbx_strand_id
1 'polypeptide(L)'
;RVSDFLRFDKSMIRYEKNKAGELKPLIEFTQVKTDKIMTIPLHSKIIEIMKKYEGNFPRKISDQRYNEHIKKVCEKAKIDTPITATLFDHETKTKVTKDYPKHLLVSSHIGRRSFATNNYGKIPTSFLMYITGHTTEAMFLTYIGKSNKDIAMELTNYF
;
A
#
# COMPACT_ATOMS: atom_id res chain seq x y z
N ARG A 1 1.84 1.20 -5.96
CA ARG A 1 0.96 0.38 -6.83
C ARG A 1 1.70 -0.88 -7.26
N VAL A 2 0.96 -1.96 -7.56
CA VAL A 2 1.56 -3.22 -8.02
C VAL A 2 2.35 -3.02 -9.32
N SER A 3 1.82 -2.25 -10.25
CA SER A 3 2.48 -1.89 -11.51
C SER A 3 3.84 -1.19 -11.31
N ASP A 4 4.03 -0.49 -10.20
CA ASP A 4 5.28 0.21 -9.91
C ASP A 4 6.27 -0.74 -9.20
N PHE A 5 5.89 -1.33 -8.05
CA PHE A 5 6.85 -2.10 -7.25
C PHE A 5 7.31 -3.40 -7.91
N LEU A 6 6.52 -4.00 -8.79
CA LEU A 6 6.97 -5.15 -9.58
C LEU A 6 8.07 -4.81 -10.60
N ARG A 7 8.31 -3.53 -10.84
CA ARG A 7 9.37 -3.04 -11.71
C ARG A 7 10.62 -2.60 -10.96
N PHE A 8 10.58 -2.58 -9.62
CA PHE A 8 11.70 -2.09 -8.83
C PHE A 8 12.95 -2.91 -9.10
N ASP A 9 14.05 -2.17 -9.24
CA ASP A 9 15.38 -2.69 -9.51
C ASP A 9 16.42 -1.98 -8.63
N LYS A 10 17.51 -2.65 -8.35
CA LYS A 10 18.61 -2.12 -7.54
C LYS A 10 19.19 -0.82 -8.11
N SER A 11 19.18 -0.66 -9.43
CA SER A 11 19.67 0.57 -10.09
C SER A 11 18.83 1.81 -9.79
N MET A 12 17.59 1.63 -9.28
CA MET A 12 16.70 2.73 -8.87
C MET A 12 17.04 3.26 -7.48
N ILE A 13 17.99 2.64 -6.77
CA ILE A 13 18.35 3.06 -5.41
C ILE A 13 19.39 4.18 -5.48
N ARG A 14 19.13 5.24 -4.71
CA ARG A 14 20.04 6.39 -4.50
C ARG A 14 20.35 6.48 -3.01
N TYR A 15 21.50 7.04 -2.69
CA TYR A 15 21.91 7.32 -1.32
C TYR A 15 22.10 8.82 -1.16
N GLU A 16 21.33 9.40 -0.26
CA GLU A 16 21.35 10.84 0.01
C GLU A 16 21.61 11.10 1.49
N LYS A 17 22.33 12.18 1.79
CA LYS A 17 22.55 12.61 3.17
C LYS A 17 21.32 13.32 3.70
N ASN A 18 20.84 12.92 4.87
CA ASN A 18 19.81 13.66 5.59
C ASN A 18 20.41 14.92 6.27
N LYS A 19 19.59 15.71 6.95
CA LYS A 19 20.05 16.93 7.64
C LYS A 19 21.10 16.67 8.74
N ALA A 20 21.17 15.45 9.25
CA ALA A 20 22.17 15.01 10.23
C ALA A 20 23.45 14.47 9.57
N GLY A 21 23.58 14.53 8.23
CA GLY A 21 24.73 14.02 7.49
C GLY A 21 24.74 12.51 7.29
N GLU A 22 23.73 11.77 7.71
CA GLU A 22 23.63 10.32 7.57
C GLU A 22 23.15 9.93 6.17
N LEU A 23 23.83 8.97 5.54
CA LEU A 23 23.40 8.38 4.27
C LEU A 23 22.11 7.56 4.45
N LYS A 24 21.08 7.90 3.70
CA LYS A 24 19.77 7.20 3.69
C LYS A 24 19.49 6.66 2.29
N PRO A 25 19.11 5.39 2.15
CA PRO A 25 18.72 4.82 0.88
C PRO A 25 17.32 5.31 0.48
N LEU A 26 17.21 5.81 -0.73
CA LEU A 26 15.97 6.24 -1.38
C LEU A 26 15.76 5.39 -2.62
N ILE A 27 14.51 5.16 -3.00
CA ILE A 27 14.18 4.62 -4.31
C ILE A 27 13.56 5.71 -5.17
N GLU A 28 14.08 5.86 -6.39
CA GLU A 28 13.56 6.81 -7.38
C GLU A 28 13.01 6.07 -8.58
N PHE A 29 11.76 6.36 -8.95
CA PHE A 29 11.08 5.71 -10.06
C PHE A 29 9.97 6.59 -10.65
N THR A 30 9.64 6.35 -11.91
CA THR A 30 8.48 6.98 -12.57
C THR A 30 7.26 6.07 -12.42
N GLN A 31 6.17 6.62 -11.87
CA GLN A 31 4.90 5.89 -11.72
C GLN A 31 4.29 5.57 -13.09
N VAL A 32 3.90 4.30 -13.30
CA VAL A 32 3.27 3.85 -14.56
C VAL A 32 1.96 4.58 -14.86
N LYS A 33 1.16 4.87 -13.84
CA LYS A 33 -0.20 5.43 -14.03
C LYS A 33 -0.21 6.94 -14.28
N THR A 34 0.77 7.69 -13.80
CA THR A 34 0.72 9.16 -13.72
C THR A 34 1.95 9.83 -14.29
N ASP A 35 2.93 9.06 -14.76
CA ASP A 35 4.26 9.50 -15.21
C ASP A 35 5.00 10.43 -14.23
N LYS A 36 4.57 10.43 -12.97
CA LYS A 36 5.17 11.23 -11.92
C LYS A 36 6.44 10.56 -11.40
N ILE A 37 7.53 11.32 -11.31
CA ILE A 37 8.76 10.88 -10.64
C ILE A 37 8.49 10.87 -9.13
N MET A 38 8.84 9.77 -8.51
CA MET A 38 8.69 9.54 -7.08
C MET A 38 10.04 9.21 -6.47
N THR A 39 10.40 9.88 -5.39
CA THR A 39 11.57 9.57 -4.58
C THR A 39 11.10 9.24 -3.16
N ILE A 40 11.27 8.01 -2.73
CA ILE A 40 10.71 7.51 -1.47
C ILE A 40 11.84 6.86 -0.64
N PRO A 41 11.94 7.16 0.68
CA PRO A 41 12.92 6.49 1.53
C PRO A 41 12.60 5.00 1.65
N LEU A 42 13.65 4.15 1.58
CA LEU A 42 13.50 2.73 1.82
C LEU A 42 13.34 2.45 3.31
N HIS A 43 12.21 1.84 3.67
CA HIS A 43 11.95 1.40 5.04
C HIS A 43 12.91 0.28 5.44
N SER A 44 13.31 0.20 6.72
CA SER A 44 14.25 -0.82 7.25
C SER A 44 13.85 -2.25 6.88
N LYS A 45 12.56 -2.58 6.95
CA LYS A 45 12.04 -3.90 6.54
C LYS A 45 12.29 -4.23 5.06
N ILE A 46 12.29 -3.23 4.18
CA ILE A 46 12.62 -3.45 2.76
C ILE A 46 14.10 -3.78 2.63
N ILE A 47 14.95 -3.06 3.36
CA ILE A 47 16.40 -3.32 3.40
C ILE A 47 16.69 -4.73 3.93
N GLU A 48 15.98 -5.19 4.97
CA GLU A 48 16.08 -6.55 5.50
C GLU A 48 15.66 -7.60 4.46
N ILE A 49 14.57 -7.34 3.73
CA ILE A 49 14.15 -8.22 2.63
C ILE A 49 15.23 -8.27 1.55
N MET A 50 15.74 -7.13 1.12
CA MET A 50 16.79 -7.07 0.10
C MET A 50 18.07 -7.81 0.52
N LYS A 51 18.45 -7.77 1.80
CA LYS A 51 19.60 -8.55 2.33
C LYS A 51 19.44 -10.05 2.07
N LYS A 52 18.20 -10.59 2.17
CA LYS A 52 17.92 -12.01 1.86
C LYS A 52 18.08 -12.35 0.39
N TYR A 53 18.10 -11.35 -0.50
CA TYR A 53 18.23 -11.48 -1.94
C TYR A 53 19.52 -10.81 -2.47
N GLU A 54 20.59 -10.84 -1.65
CA GLU A 54 21.92 -10.31 -2.04
C GLU A 54 21.89 -8.83 -2.46
N GLY A 55 21.06 -8.03 -1.79
CA GLY A 55 20.87 -6.61 -2.08
C GLY A 55 19.94 -6.31 -3.26
N ASN A 56 19.28 -7.32 -3.82
CA ASN A 56 18.31 -7.16 -4.89
C ASN A 56 16.87 -7.18 -4.34
N PHE A 57 15.90 -6.74 -5.16
CA PHE A 57 14.49 -6.97 -4.88
C PHE A 57 14.12 -8.45 -5.15
N PRO A 58 13.07 -8.98 -4.49
CA PRO A 58 12.57 -10.32 -4.78
C PRO A 58 12.22 -10.52 -6.24
N ARG A 59 12.26 -11.79 -6.71
CA ARG A 59 11.89 -12.13 -8.09
C ARG A 59 10.51 -11.59 -8.46
N LYS A 60 10.42 -10.97 -9.61
CA LYS A 60 9.16 -10.46 -10.18
C LYS A 60 8.18 -11.59 -10.46
N ILE A 61 6.91 -11.32 -10.17
CA ILE A 61 5.78 -12.22 -10.48
C ILE A 61 4.70 -11.40 -11.21
N SER A 62 3.72 -12.06 -11.84
CA SER A 62 2.59 -11.34 -12.45
C SER A 62 1.65 -10.75 -11.39
N ASP A 63 0.90 -9.71 -11.75
CA ASP A 63 -0.14 -9.09 -10.91
C ASP A 63 -1.17 -10.12 -10.44
N GLN A 64 -1.56 -11.04 -11.32
CA GLN A 64 -2.49 -12.12 -10.99
C GLN A 64 -1.90 -12.99 -9.87
N ARG A 65 -0.68 -13.50 -10.04
CA ARG A 65 0.02 -14.32 -9.03
C ARG A 65 0.19 -13.56 -7.71
N TYR A 66 0.51 -12.28 -7.78
CA TYR A 66 0.60 -11.45 -6.57
C TYR A 66 -0.74 -11.44 -5.81
N ASN A 67 -1.85 -11.20 -6.53
CA ASN A 67 -3.18 -11.16 -5.92
C ASN A 67 -3.61 -12.54 -5.37
N GLU A 68 -3.26 -13.63 -6.01
CA GLU A 68 -3.49 -14.98 -5.49
C GLU A 68 -2.67 -15.23 -4.20
N HIS A 69 -1.39 -14.84 -4.20
CA HIS A 69 -0.53 -15.03 -3.04
C HIS A 69 -0.96 -14.18 -1.83
N ILE A 70 -1.34 -12.91 -2.03
CA ILE A 70 -1.76 -12.07 -0.91
C ILE A 70 -3.04 -12.60 -0.26
N LYS A 71 -3.98 -13.18 -1.02
CA LYS A 71 -5.17 -13.85 -0.49
C LYS A 71 -4.78 -15.02 0.42
N LYS A 72 -3.88 -15.90 -0.05
CA LYS A 72 -3.36 -17.04 0.74
C LYS A 72 -2.63 -16.59 2.00
N VAL A 73 -1.88 -15.48 1.94
CA VAL A 73 -1.22 -14.90 3.12
C VAL A 73 -2.26 -14.42 4.13
N CYS A 74 -3.30 -13.72 3.67
CA CYS A 74 -4.38 -13.23 4.53
C CYS A 74 -5.20 -14.40 5.13
N GLU A 75 -5.44 -15.46 4.38
CA GLU A 75 -6.10 -16.69 4.86
C GLU A 75 -5.28 -17.33 5.99
N LYS A 76 -3.96 -17.54 5.77
CA LYS A 76 -3.06 -18.07 6.81
C LYS A 76 -2.97 -17.17 8.04
N ALA A 77 -3.13 -15.86 7.87
CA ALA A 77 -3.20 -14.89 8.96
C ALA A 77 -4.59 -14.84 9.64
N LYS A 78 -5.52 -15.73 9.26
CA LYS A 78 -6.91 -15.80 9.78
C LYS A 78 -7.68 -14.47 9.63
N ILE A 79 -7.47 -13.77 8.53
CA ILE A 79 -8.24 -12.57 8.17
C ILE A 79 -9.48 -13.04 7.41
N ASP A 80 -10.44 -13.62 8.13
CA ASP A 80 -11.59 -14.37 7.58
C ASP A 80 -12.96 -13.81 8.00
N THR A 81 -12.99 -12.68 8.71
CA THR A 81 -14.23 -12.00 9.09
C THR A 81 -15.17 -11.88 7.88
N PRO A 82 -16.44 -12.33 7.97
CA PRO A 82 -17.41 -12.21 6.89
C PRO A 82 -17.67 -10.73 6.52
N ILE A 83 -17.66 -10.44 5.24
CA ILE A 83 -17.96 -9.11 4.69
C ILE A 83 -18.87 -9.28 3.50
N THR A 84 -20.02 -8.61 3.53
CA THR A 84 -20.94 -8.55 2.38
C THR A 84 -20.27 -7.82 1.23
N ALA A 85 -20.10 -8.50 0.11
CA ALA A 85 -19.50 -7.94 -1.11
C ALA A 85 -20.13 -8.54 -2.36
N THR A 86 -19.98 -7.83 -3.47
CA THR A 86 -20.41 -8.28 -4.78
C THR A 86 -19.19 -8.71 -5.59
N LEU A 87 -19.08 -9.99 -5.88
CA LEU A 87 -18.05 -10.53 -6.77
C LEU A 87 -18.67 -11.06 -8.07
N PHE A 88 -17.86 -11.04 -9.13
CA PHE A 88 -18.24 -11.69 -10.38
C PHE A 88 -18.02 -13.20 -10.25
N ASP A 89 -19.08 -13.96 -10.48
CA ASP A 89 -19.04 -15.41 -10.53
C ASP A 89 -18.78 -15.86 -11.99
N HIS A 90 -17.68 -16.56 -12.19
CA HIS A 90 -17.27 -17.01 -13.51
C HIS A 90 -18.08 -18.20 -14.04
N GLU A 91 -18.72 -18.96 -13.17
CA GLU A 91 -19.57 -20.09 -13.56
C GLU A 91 -20.92 -19.60 -14.07
N THR A 92 -21.57 -18.75 -13.29
CA THR A 92 -22.90 -18.18 -13.65
C THR A 92 -22.80 -16.96 -14.56
N LYS A 93 -21.59 -16.42 -14.77
CA LYS A 93 -21.31 -15.17 -15.50
C LYS A 93 -22.11 -13.96 -14.98
N THR A 94 -22.46 -13.97 -13.71
CA THR A 94 -23.24 -12.92 -13.04
C THR A 94 -22.51 -12.32 -11.86
N LYS A 95 -22.97 -11.18 -11.38
CA LYS A 95 -22.51 -10.59 -10.12
C LYS A 95 -23.32 -11.16 -8.97
N VAL A 96 -22.65 -11.78 -8.00
CA VAL A 96 -23.27 -12.37 -6.82
C VAL A 96 -22.91 -11.57 -5.58
N THR A 97 -23.93 -11.13 -4.85
CA THR A 97 -23.76 -10.43 -3.55
C THR A 97 -24.05 -11.42 -2.43
N LYS A 98 -23.05 -11.68 -1.61
CA LYS A 98 -23.16 -12.52 -0.40
C LYS A 98 -22.02 -12.19 0.57
N ASP A 99 -22.02 -12.83 1.73
CA ASP A 99 -20.91 -12.74 2.67
C ASP A 99 -19.74 -13.60 2.21
N TYR A 100 -18.59 -12.95 2.09
CA TYR A 100 -17.33 -13.58 1.74
C TYR A 100 -16.33 -13.41 2.89
N PRO A 101 -15.47 -14.41 3.16
CA PRO A 101 -14.32 -14.23 4.06
C PRO A 101 -13.44 -13.08 3.56
N LYS A 102 -13.03 -12.19 4.46
CA LYS A 102 -12.29 -10.96 4.11
C LYS A 102 -11.04 -11.21 3.26
N HIS A 103 -10.33 -12.33 3.47
CA HIS A 103 -9.14 -12.68 2.69
C HIS A 103 -9.44 -12.86 1.20
N LEU A 104 -10.63 -13.28 0.81
CA LEU A 104 -11.02 -13.41 -0.61
C LEU A 104 -11.20 -12.06 -1.31
N LEU A 105 -11.50 -11.00 -0.55
CA LEU A 105 -11.71 -9.65 -1.04
C LEU A 105 -10.42 -8.82 -1.14
N VAL A 106 -9.30 -9.36 -0.65
CA VAL A 106 -8.02 -8.67 -0.64
C VAL A 106 -7.40 -8.65 -2.04
N SER A 107 -6.78 -7.52 -2.37
CA SER A 107 -6.01 -7.34 -3.60
C SER A 107 -4.71 -6.57 -3.31
N SER A 108 -3.89 -6.36 -4.32
CA SER A 108 -2.64 -5.59 -4.23
C SER A 108 -2.80 -4.17 -3.65
N HIS A 109 -4.01 -3.60 -3.72
CA HIS A 109 -4.32 -2.29 -3.14
C HIS A 109 -4.26 -2.27 -1.60
N ILE A 110 -4.37 -3.44 -0.94
CA ILE A 110 -4.37 -3.48 0.53
C ILE A 110 -3.05 -2.96 1.12
N GLY A 111 -1.92 -3.27 0.50
CA GLY A 111 -0.62 -2.81 1.00
C GLY A 111 -0.53 -1.28 1.07
N ARG A 112 -0.96 -0.61 0.01
CA ARG A 112 -0.99 0.85 -0.06
C ARG A 112 -2.01 1.45 0.93
N ARG A 113 -3.21 0.85 1.02
CA ARG A 113 -4.25 1.31 1.92
C ARG A 113 -3.86 1.12 3.38
N SER A 114 -3.33 -0.05 3.73
CA SER A 114 -2.86 -0.34 5.09
C SER A 114 -1.69 0.57 5.50
N PHE A 115 -0.75 0.84 4.58
CA PHE A 115 0.31 1.80 4.85
C PHE A 115 -0.27 3.19 5.21
N ALA A 116 -1.20 3.69 4.40
CA ALA A 116 -1.84 4.99 4.65
C ALA A 116 -2.60 5.01 5.98
N THR A 117 -3.44 4.00 6.23
CA THR A 117 -4.28 3.91 7.43
C THR A 117 -3.44 3.74 8.71
N ASN A 118 -2.42 2.86 8.69
CA ASN A 118 -1.63 2.56 9.88
C ASN A 118 -0.64 3.69 10.27
N ASN A 119 -0.36 4.59 9.34
CA ASN A 119 0.54 5.72 9.56
C ASN A 119 -0.19 7.06 9.67
N TYR A 120 -1.50 7.09 9.47
CA TYR A 120 -2.31 8.28 9.72
C TYR A 120 -2.23 8.68 11.20
N GLY A 121 -2.04 9.96 11.46
CA GLY A 121 -1.78 10.50 12.81
C GLY A 121 -0.36 10.29 13.35
N LYS A 122 0.49 9.47 12.67
CA LYS A 122 1.90 9.27 13.05
C LYS A 122 2.86 9.99 12.11
N ILE A 123 2.52 10.04 10.84
CA ILE A 123 3.26 10.75 9.80
C ILE A 123 2.37 11.89 9.31
N PRO A 124 2.92 13.09 9.07
CA PRO A 124 2.14 14.21 8.53
C PRO A 124 1.37 13.79 7.27
N THR A 125 0.09 14.16 7.19
CA THR A 125 -0.82 13.77 6.11
C THR A 125 -0.27 14.13 4.73
N SER A 126 0.42 15.26 4.59
CA SER A 126 1.05 15.70 3.35
C SER A 126 2.08 14.68 2.82
N PHE A 127 2.87 14.05 3.69
CA PHE A 127 3.83 13.01 3.30
C PHE A 127 3.12 11.70 2.92
N LEU A 128 2.06 11.34 3.63
CA LEU A 128 1.24 10.19 3.27
C LEU A 128 0.58 10.39 1.89
N MET A 129 0.05 11.59 1.65
CA MET A 129 -0.52 11.98 0.35
C MET A 129 0.53 11.93 -0.75
N TYR A 130 1.75 12.42 -0.51
CA TYR A 130 2.86 12.34 -1.46
C TYR A 130 3.14 10.88 -1.86
N ILE A 131 3.37 10.00 -0.88
CA ILE A 131 3.67 8.57 -1.12
C ILE A 131 2.50 7.85 -1.80
N THR A 132 1.27 8.16 -1.38
CA THR A 132 0.06 7.54 -1.94
C THR A 132 -0.44 8.24 -3.22
N GLY A 133 0.11 9.41 -3.57
CA GLY A 133 -0.22 10.16 -4.78
C GLY A 133 -1.64 10.71 -4.80
N HIS A 134 -2.19 11.10 -3.64
CA HIS A 134 -3.45 11.83 -3.55
C HIS A 134 -3.20 13.33 -3.69
N THR A 135 -4.07 14.00 -4.43
CA THR A 135 -3.95 15.44 -4.72
C THR A 135 -4.66 16.30 -3.69
N THR A 136 -5.69 15.77 -3.03
CA THR A 136 -6.43 16.48 -1.98
C THR A 136 -6.53 15.64 -0.71
N GLU A 137 -6.58 16.30 0.43
CA GLU A 137 -6.73 15.65 1.73
C GLU A 137 -8.09 14.95 1.84
N ALA A 138 -9.16 15.56 1.32
CA ALA A 138 -10.49 14.96 1.31
C ALA A 138 -10.50 13.60 0.58
N MET A 139 -9.84 13.49 -0.57
CA MET A 139 -9.69 12.22 -1.29
C MET A 139 -8.86 11.21 -0.47
N PHE A 140 -7.82 11.68 0.21
CA PHE A 140 -7.00 10.82 1.06
C PHE A 140 -7.78 10.30 2.27
N LEU A 141 -8.51 11.15 2.99
CA LEU A 141 -9.34 10.76 4.14
C LEU A 141 -10.41 9.75 3.72
N THR A 142 -11.11 10.00 2.62
CA THR A 142 -12.06 9.04 2.02
C THR A 142 -11.37 7.71 1.69
N TYR A 143 -10.17 7.75 1.11
CA TYR A 143 -9.40 6.56 0.76
C TYR A 143 -9.05 5.69 1.97
N ILE A 144 -8.70 6.28 3.10
CA ILE A 144 -8.42 5.55 4.35
C ILE A 144 -9.68 5.21 5.14
N GLY A 145 -10.87 5.63 4.68
CA GLY A 145 -12.15 5.33 5.29
C GLY A 145 -12.49 6.20 6.51
N LYS A 146 -11.92 7.40 6.62
CA LYS A 146 -12.29 8.37 7.67
C LYS A 146 -13.63 8.99 7.35
N SER A 147 -14.56 8.86 8.30
CA SER A 147 -15.84 9.55 8.26
C SER A 147 -15.77 10.94 8.91
N ASN A 148 -16.76 11.79 8.65
CA ASN A 148 -16.89 13.07 9.34
C ASN A 148 -16.96 12.91 10.85
N LYS A 149 -17.57 11.81 11.34
CA LYS A 149 -17.61 11.49 12.76
C LYS A 149 -16.21 11.20 13.33
N ASP A 150 -15.39 10.44 12.59
CA ASP A 150 -14.02 10.14 13.03
C ASP A 150 -13.19 11.42 13.12
N ILE A 151 -13.33 12.32 12.15
CA ILE A 151 -12.64 13.62 12.14
C ILE A 151 -13.12 14.48 13.31
N ALA A 152 -14.43 14.55 13.56
CA ALA A 152 -14.99 15.30 14.69
C ALA A 152 -14.47 14.76 16.02
N MET A 153 -14.39 13.43 16.17
CA MET A 153 -13.85 12.81 17.39
C MET A 153 -12.35 13.09 17.57
N GLU A 154 -11.57 13.17 16.50
CA GLU A 154 -10.17 13.58 16.60
C GLU A 154 -10.00 15.04 17.02
N LEU A 155 -10.89 15.93 16.55
CA LEU A 155 -10.89 17.35 16.95
C LEU A 155 -11.12 17.55 18.45
N THR A 156 -11.82 16.64 19.13
CA THR A 156 -12.03 16.75 20.60
C THR A 156 -10.71 16.72 21.40
N ASN A 157 -9.62 16.23 20.81
CA ASN A 157 -8.30 16.23 21.48
C ASN A 157 -7.65 17.61 21.50
N TYR A 158 -8.21 18.61 20.83
CA TYR A 158 -7.68 19.97 20.71
C TYR A 158 -8.53 20.99 21.46
N PHE A 159 -9.64 20.59 22.05
CA PHE A 159 -10.55 21.37 22.87
C PHE A 159 -10.66 20.79 24.27
#